data_fa96479518add6c30489dbb2a9a4c434
#
_entry.id   fa96479518add6c30489dbb2a9a4c434
#
_cell.length_a   1.000
_cell.length_b   1.000
_cell.length_c   1.000
_cell.angle_alpha   90.00
_cell.angle_beta   90.00
_cell.angle_gamma   90.00
#
_symmetry.space_group_name_H-M   'P 1'
#
loop_
_entity.id
_entity.type
_entity.pdbx_description
1 polymer ?
#
loop_
_entity_poly.entity_id
_entity_poly.type
_entity_poly.pdbx_seq_one_letter_code
_entity_poly.pdbx_strand_id
1 'polypeptide(L)'
;MGPAEEVKTIELTQQPDIRTVKIGTLLDSQLERMLVAFLQENIIVFAWDATDMCGIDPEIMVHRLNVDPSMRPVKQKKRVFGSEKSRAIKEEVEKLLKINYIRPMQYPEWLAIVVLVPKANGKWRMCVDLSYLNKACPKDSYPLPRINALIDSTSGCELMSFLDAFQGYNQIRLVDEDQEKTSFVTDQGIFCYNVMPFGLKNAGATYQRLVNNMFRDQIGKNMEVYIDDMLVKSKRRENHTQDLQACFGILQRFGMMLNPAKCTFGVHGGKFLGFMISQRGIEVNPKKIKAILKMQPPQKRSGSPKVDGAFGSIKPFYLTVIRQGAHIFQGVKEN
;
A
#
# COMPACT_ATOMS: atom_id res chain seq x y z
N MET A 1 -5.72 1.56 -4.33
CA MET A 1 -6.92 0.75 -4.67
C MET A 1 -8.18 1.61 -4.61
N GLY A 2 -9.33 1.16 -5.12
CA GLY A 2 -10.60 1.85 -5.01
C GLY A 2 -11.72 1.18 -5.80
N PRO A 3 -12.98 1.28 -5.36
CA PRO A 3 -14.12 0.64 -6.01
C PRO A 3 -14.40 1.18 -7.42
N ALA A 4 -14.99 0.34 -8.27
CA ALA A 4 -15.48 0.73 -9.59
C ALA A 4 -16.95 1.21 -9.56
N GLU A 5 -17.64 0.93 -8.48
CA GLU A 5 -19.05 1.27 -8.22
C GLU A 5 -19.18 2.32 -7.12
N GLU A 6 -20.39 2.82 -6.93
CA GLU A 6 -20.69 3.68 -5.79
C GLU A 6 -20.59 2.92 -4.48
N VAL A 7 -20.09 3.60 -3.46
CA VAL A 7 -19.98 3.05 -2.12
C VAL A 7 -20.68 3.96 -1.13
N LYS A 8 -21.24 3.36 -0.08
CA LYS A 8 -21.80 4.07 1.05
C LYS A 8 -20.94 3.87 2.29
N THR A 9 -20.95 4.86 3.16
CA THR A 9 -20.31 4.80 4.46
C THR A 9 -21.30 4.24 5.48
N ILE A 10 -20.87 3.25 6.26
CA ILE A 10 -21.64 2.67 7.35
C ILE A 10 -20.95 2.94 8.68
N GLU A 11 -21.74 3.08 9.73
CA GLU A 11 -21.28 3.23 11.11
C GLU A 11 -21.12 1.86 11.76
N LEU A 12 -19.95 1.61 12.34
CA LEU A 12 -19.66 0.37 13.08
C LEU A 12 -19.93 0.53 14.57
N THR A 13 -19.88 1.76 15.09
CA THR A 13 -20.09 2.10 16.50
C THR A 13 -21.14 3.18 16.64
N GLN A 14 -21.73 3.27 17.84
CA GLN A 14 -22.65 4.34 18.23
C GLN A 14 -21.89 5.54 18.80
N GLN A 15 -22.57 6.71 18.92
CA GLN A 15 -22.01 7.88 19.58
C GLN A 15 -21.50 7.56 21.00
N PRO A 16 -20.44 8.22 21.50
CA PRO A 16 -19.80 9.42 20.92
C PRO A 16 -18.69 9.15 19.92
N ASP A 17 -18.16 7.94 19.79
CA ASP A 17 -17.02 7.59 18.93
C ASP A 17 -17.51 6.85 17.68
N ILE A 18 -17.98 7.61 16.68
CA ILE A 18 -18.48 7.05 15.43
C ILE A 18 -17.32 6.58 14.56
N ARG A 19 -17.23 5.27 14.36
CA ARG A 19 -16.26 4.60 13.51
C ARG A 19 -16.92 4.11 12.25
N THR A 20 -16.33 4.41 11.10
CA THR A 20 -16.98 4.18 9.81
C THR A 20 -16.11 3.42 8.83
N VAL A 21 -16.75 2.62 7.96
CA VAL A 21 -16.11 1.95 6.83
C VAL A 21 -16.97 2.11 5.57
N LYS A 22 -16.43 1.74 4.41
CA LYS A 22 -17.12 1.82 3.13
C LYS A 22 -17.55 0.44 2.67
N ILE A 23 -18.82 0.32 2.22
CA ILE A 23 -19.35 -0.89 1.59
C ILE A 23 -19.95 -0.56 0.22
N GLY A 24 -20.06 -1.57 -0.65
CA GLY A 24 -20.75 -1.45 -1.94
C GLY A 24 -22.23 -1.12 -1.78
N THR A 25 -22.81 -0.38 -2.73
CA THR A 25 -24.26 -0.03 -2.73
C THR A 25 -25.12 -1.07 -3.41
N LEU A 26 -24.52 -2.00 -4.18
CA LEU A 26 -25.24 -3.00 -4.98
C LEU A 26 -25.45 -4.33 -4.24
N LEU A 27 -25.20 -4.37 -2.94
CA LEU A 27 -25.49 -5.52 -2.08
C LEU A 27 -26.99 -5.69 -1.88
N ASP A 28 -27.48 -6.93 -1.91
CA ASP A 28 -28.84 -7.20 -1.45
C ASP A 28 -28.96 -7.01 0.07
N SER A 29 -30.17 -6.76 0.54
CA SER A 29 -30.44 -6.40 1.94
C SER A 29 -30.02 -7.47 2.96
N GLN A 30 -29.98 -8.75 2.58
CA GLN A 30 -29.55 -9.83 3.47
C GLN A 30 -28.03 -9.85 3.60
N LEU A 31 -27.34 -9.84 2.46
CA LEU A 31 -25.86 -9.85 2.42
C LEU A 31 -25.28 -8.58 3.06
N GLU A 32 -25.92 -7.43 2.84
CA GLU A 32 -25.53 -6.18 3.50
C GLU A 32 -25.60 -6.30 5.02
N ARG A 33 -26.74 -6.80 5.57
CA ARG A 33 -26.87 -6.98 7.02
C ARG A 33 -25.82 -7.93 7.59
N MET A 34 -25.55 -9.05 6.89
CA MET A 34 -24.52 -10.00 7.30
C MET A 34 -23.13 -9.37 7.30
N LEU A 35 -22.80 -8.61 6.26
CA LEU A 35 -21.52 -7.93 6.14
C LEU A 35 -21.33 -6.85 7.20
N VAL A 36 -22.37 -6.04 7.47
CA VAL A 36 -22.33 -5.00 8.51
C VAL A 36 -22.14 -5.61 9.89
N ALA A 37 -22.92 -6.64 10.24
CA ALA A 37 -22.79 -7.35 11.51
C ALA A 37 -21.37 -7.93 11.67
N PHE A 38 -20.86 -8.59 10.63
CA PHE A 38 -19.49 -9.13 10.61
C PHE A 38 -18.42 -8.03 10.86
N LEU A 39 -18.54 -6.87 10.21
CA LEU A 39 -17.58 -5.77 10.37
C LEU A 39 -17.65 -5.14 11.76
N GLN A 40 -18.85 -5.07 12.36
CA GLN A 40 -19.06 -4.61 13.73
C GLN A 40 -18.43 -5.55 14.76
N GLU A 41 -18.62 -6.86 14.60
CA GLU A 41 -18.03 -7.89 15.47
C GLU A 41 -16.49 -7.91 15.39
N ASN A 42 -15.93 -7.55 14.24
CA ASN A 42 -14.51 -7.59 13.98
C ASN A 42 -13.83 -6.21 13.95
N ILE A 43 -14.39 -5.22 14.65
CA ILE A 43 -13.90 -3.84 14.68
C ILE A 43 -12.45 -3.71 15.14
N ILE A 44 -11.98 -4.66 15.93
CA ILE A 44 -10.61 -4.73 16.47
C ILE A 44 -9.53 -4.88 15.38
N VAL A 45 -9.88 -5.28 14.16
CA VAL A 45 -8.94 -5.41 13.04
C VAL A 45 -8.54 -4.04 12.47
N PHE A 46 -9.29 -2.98 12.81
CA PHE A 46 -9.07 -1.64 12.27
C PHE A 46 -8.27 -0.77 13.24
N ALA A 47 -7.29 -0.04 12.71
CA ALA A 47 -6.65 1.05 13.41
C ALA A 47 -7.29 2.38 12.98
N TRP A 48 -7.82 3.13 13.93
CA TRP A 48 -8.45 4.44 13.72
C TRP A 48 -7.43 5.56 13.93
N ASP A 49 -6.48 5.31 14.81
CA ASP A 49 -5.32 6.15 15.07
C ASP A 49 -4.04 5.31 15.09
N ALA A 50 -2.90 5.96 14.96
CA ALA A 50 -1.60 5.28 15.00
C ALA A 50 -1.28 4.69 16.39
N THR A 51 -1.96 5.12 17.44
CA THR A 51 -1.85 4.55 18.79
C THR A 51 -2.55 3.20 18.95
N ASP A 52 -3.45 2.85 18.03
CA ASP A 52 -4.12 1.55 18.04
C ASP A 52 -3.20 0.41 17.56
N MET A 53 -2.04 0.78 17.02
CA MET A 53 -1.13 -0.16 16.37
C MET A 53 -0.36 -1.01 17.38
N CYS A 54 -0.66 -2.30 17.43
CA CYS A 54 0.13 -3.27 18.21
C CYS A 54 1.46 -3.63 17.53
N GLY A 55 1.47 -3.62 16.19
CA GLY A 55 2.58 -4.08 15.35
C GLY A 55 2.70 -5.60 15.28
N ILE A 56 3.47 -6.06 14.30
CA ILE A 56 3.78 -7.49 14.11
C ILE A 56 4.77 -7.92 15.18
N ASP A 57 4.52 -9.09 15.78
CA ASP A 57 5.43 -9.68 16.75
C ASP A 57 6.85 -9.84 16.15
N PRO A 58 7.90 -9.32 16.80
CA PRO A 58 9.28 -9.46 16.35
C PRO A 58 9.74 -10.90 16.16
N GLU A 59 9.16 -11.87 16.89
CA GLU A 59 9.44 -13.29 16.69
C GLU A 59 8.92 -13.81 15.36
N ILE A 60 7.86 -13.20 14.80
CA ILE A 60 7.30 -13.56 13.51
C ILE A 60 8.10 -12.93 12.38
N MET A 61 8.38 -11.62 12.47
CA MET A 61 9.08 -10.88 11.42
C MET A 61 9.73 -9.60 11.96
N VAL A 62 11.00 -9.41 11.62
CA VAL A 62 11.72 -8.14 11.74
C VAL A 62 12.37 -7.79 10.40
N HIS A 63 12.57 -6.52 10.15
CA HIS A 63 13.32 -6.07 8.98
C HIS A 63 14.81 -5.95 9.32
N ARG A 64 15.68 -6.56 8.50
CA ARG A 64 17.14 -6.45 8.54
C ARG A 64 17.63 -5.70 7.33
N LEU A 65 18.52 -4.74 7.55
CA LEU A 65 19.09 -3.94 6.46
C LEU A 65 20.15 -4.71 5.66
N ASN A 66 20.86 -5.61 6.33
CA ASN A 66 21.99 -6.36 5.76
C ASN A 66 23.02 -5.44 5.09
N VAL A 67 23.43 -4.39 5.82
CA VAL A 67 24.42 -3.41 5.33
C VAL A 67 25.76 -4.09 5.08
N ASP A 68 26.35 -3.84 3.91
CA ASP A 68 27.69 -4.31 3.57
C ASP A 68 28.73 -3.65 4.50
N PRO A 69 29.46 -4.41 5.33
CA PRO A 69 30.41 -3.87 6.29
C PRO A 69 31.61 -3.16 5.64
N SER A 70 31.86 -3.37 4.35
CA SER A 70 32.92 -2.66 3.61
C SER A 70 32.51 -1.24 3.23
N MET A 71 31.21 -0.92 3.26
CA MET A 71 30.70 0.39 2.90
C MET A 71 30.85 1.38 4.05
N ARG A 72 31.47 2.53 3.76
CA ARG A 72 31.64 3.59 4.77
C ARG A 72 30.33 4.29 5.06
N PRO A 73 29.99 4.49 6.34
CA PRO A 73 28.83 5.30 6.74
C PRO A 73 28.91 6.74 6.21
N VAL A 74 27.74 7.29 5.87
CA VAL A 74 27.63 8.65 5.33
C VAL A 74 26.76 9.50 6.24
N LYS A 75 27.30 10.67 6.63
CA LYS A 75 26.56 11.72 7.37
C LYS A 75 26.21 12.85 6.41
N GLN A 76 24.92 13.00 6.10
CA GLN A 76 24.44 14.06 5.23
C GLN A 76 24.37 15.39 6.01
N LYS A 77 24.65 16.49 5.32
CA LYS A 77 24.56 17.84 5.92
C LYS A 77 23.07 18.21 6.09
N LYS A 78 22.70 18.64 7.29
CA LYS A 78 21.34 19.10 7.63
C LYS A 78 20.88 20.18 6.64
N ARG A 79 19.63 20.09 6.21
CA ARG A 79 18.97 21.14 5.43
C ARG A 79 18.31 22.17 6.34
N VAL A 80 18.34 23.42 5.93
CA VAL A 80 17.64 24.50 6.59
C VAL A 80 16.26 24.67 5.92
N PHE A 81 15.21 24.79 6.72
CA PHE A 81 13.85 24.97 6.24
C PHE A 81 13.27 26.31 6.76
N GLY A 82 12.33 26.89 6.02
CA GLY A 82 11.54 28.01 6.52
C GLY A 82 10.58 27.57 7.63
N SER A 83 10.04 28.54 8.39
CA SER A 83 9.25 28.33 9.60
C SER A 83 8.08 27.36 9.45
N GLU A 84 7.33 27.45 8.34
CA GLU A 84 6.19 26.55 8.02
C GLU A 84 6.63 25.08 7.93
N LYS A 85 7.70 24.84 7.16
CA LYS A 85 8.25 23.50 6.96
C LYS A 85 8.88 22.93 8.24
N SER A 86 9.58 23.75 9.00
CA SER A 86 10.14 23.37 10.31
C SER A 86 9.04 22.99 11.30
N ARG A 87 7.92 23.71 11.31
CA ARG A 87 6.75 23.35 12.12
C ARG A 87 6.15 22.00 11.71
N ALA A 88 5.98 21.75 10.42
CA ALA A 88 5.47 20.47 9.92
C ALA A 88 6.37 19.29 10.29
N ILE A 89 7.70 19.47 10.26
CA ILE A 89 8.66 18.48 10.74
C ILE A 89 8.50 18.24 12.24
N LYS A 90 8.36 19.31 13.01
CA LYS A 90 8.19 19.23 14.46
C LYS A 90 6.96 18.41 14.84
N GLU A 91 5.83 18.74 14.28
CA GLU A 91 4.55 18.05 14.52
C GLU A 91 4.64 16.56 14.18
N GLU A 92 5.31 16.21 13.06
CA GLU A 92 5.46 14.79 12.65
C GLU A 92 6.43 14.04 13.56
N VAL A 93 7.55 14.67 14.00
CA VAL A 93 8.49 14.07 14.96
C VAL A 93 7.81 13.81 16.30
N GLU A 94 7.06 14.78 16.84
CA GLU A 94 6.32 14.62 18.10
C GLU A 94 5.30 13.46 18.01
N LYS A 95 4.61 13.36 16.89
CA LYS A 95 3.69 12.26 16.61
C LYS A 95 4.40 10.90 16.57
N LEU A 96 5.53 10.80 15.85
CA LEU A 96 6.28 9.55 15.73
C LEU A 96 6.91 9.11 17.06
N LEU A 97 7.35 10.08 17.89
CA LEU A 97 7.83 9.80 19.25
C LEU A 97 6.71 9.27 20.16
N LYS A 98 5.52 9.90 20.11
CA LYS A 98 4.35 9.49 20.91
C LYS A 98 3.96 8.04 20.68
N ILE A 99 4.06 7.57 19.43
CA ILE A 99 3.71 6.19 19.05
C ILE A 99 4.93 5.23 19.06
N ASN A 100 6.06 5.69 19.58
CA ASN A 100 7.31 4.90 19.69
C ASN A 100 7.84 4.35 18.35
N TYR A 101 7.60 5.04 17.24
CA TYR A 101 8.14 4.67 15.94
C TYR A 101 9.57 5.15 15.74
N ILE A 102 9.95 6.22 16.45
CA ILE A 102 11.30 6.74 16.50
C ILE A 102 11.73 6.95 17.97
N ARG A 103 13.03 6.99 18.17
CA ARG A 103 13.64 7.35 19.46
C ARG A 103 14.79 8.35 19.27
N PRO A 104 15.14 9.15 20.30
CA PRO A 104 16.34 9.99 20.27
C PRO A 104 17.60 9.12 20.08
N MET A 105 18.57 9.70 19.36
CA MET A 105 19.83 9.04 19.05
C MET A 105 21.01 9.98 19.30
N GLN A 106 22.15 9.42 19.76
CA GLN A 106 23.41 10.15 19.94
C GLN A 106 24.53 9.46 19.16
N TYR A 107 25.37 10.26 18.53
CA TYR A 107 26.58 9.81 17.84
C TYR A 107 26.35 8.74 16.73
N PRO A 108 25.32 8.85 15.88
CA PRO A 108 25.09 7.87 14.85
C PRO A 108 26.24 7.86 13.82
N GLU A 109 26.55 6.69 13.27
CA GLU A 109 27.49 6.57 12.16
C GLU A 109 26.83 7.01 10.83
N TRP A 110 25.60 6.55 10.59
CA TRP A 110 24.78 6.94 9.45
C TRP A 110 23.88 8.10 9.84
N LEU A 111 23.82 9.15 9.01
CA LEU A 111 22.94 10.29 9.28
C LEU A 111 22.27 10.75 7.99
N ALA A 112 20.97 10.56 7.93
CA ALA A 112 20.11 10.99 6.82
C ALA A 112 19.51 12.39 7.08
N ILE A 113 18.96 12.99 6.02
CA ILE A 113 18.26 14.27 6.10
C ILE A 113 16.76 14.07 5.87
N VAL A 114 15.99 15.00 6.42
CA VAL A 114 14.56 15.10 6.15
C VAL A 114 14.33 15.78 4.80
N VAL A 115 13.32 15.27 4.07
CA VAL A 115 12.79 15.83 2.83
C VAL A 115 11.29 16.00 2.99
N LEU A 116 10.75 17.13 2.56
CA LEU A 116 9.32 17.40 2.59
C LEU A 116 8.70 17.33 1.20
N VAL A 117 7.63 16.56 1.08
CA VAL A 117 6.87 16.39 -0.16
C VAL A 117 5.45 16.96 0.04
N PRO A 118 4.96 17.83 -0.87
CA PRO A 118 3.59 18.34 -0.75
C PRO A 118 2.57 17.23 -1.01
N LYS A 119 1.54 17.17 -0.16
CA LYS A 119 0.35 16.33 -0.37
C LYS A 119 -0.67 17.09 -1.22
N ALA A 120 -1.59 16.36 -1.86
CA ALA A 120 -2.67 16.95 -2.66
C ALA A 120 -3.59 17.91 -1.86
N ASN A 121 -3.65 17.76 -0.55
CA ASN A 121 -4.43 18.62 0.36
C ASN A 121 -3.62 19.82 0.89
N GLY A 122 -2.49 20.16 0.30
CA GLY A 122 -1.64 21.29 0.70
C GLY A 122 -0.76 21.05 1.95
N LYS A 123 -0.94 19.94 2.65
CA LYS A 123 -0.09 19.58 3.81
C LYS A 123 1.22 18.98 3.36
N TRP A 124 2.25 19.05 4.20
CA TRP A 124 3.55 18.44 3.99
C TRP A 124 3.57 16.99 4.45
N ARG A 125 4.30 16.13 3.71
CA ARG A 125 4.69 14.80 4.16
C ARG A 125 6.17 14.81 4.46
N MET A 126 6.55 14.47 5.69
CA MET A 126 7.94 14.25 6.06
C MET A 126 8.41 12.90 5.51
N CYS A 127 9.52 12.88 4.84
CA CYS A 127 10.24 11.70 4.39
C CYS A 127 11.70 11.79 4.86
N VAL A 128 12.38 10.66 5.00
CA VAL A 128 13.81 10.61 5.30
C VAL A 128 14.55 10.08 4.08
N ASP A 129 15.60 10.76 3.67
CA ASP A 129 16.42 10.37 2.53
C ASP A 129 17.42 9.27 2.92
N LEU A 130 17.00 8.04 2.80
CA LEU A 130 17.80 6.85 3.09
C LEU A 130 18.64 6.37 1.87
N SER A 131 18.82 7.21 0.85
CA SER A 131 19.47 6.81 -0.41
C SER A 131 20.90 6.29 -0.22
N TYR A 132 21.69 6.89 0.68
CA TYR A 132 23.04 6.41 0.96
C TYR A 132 23.04 5.08 1.71
N LEU A 133 22.19 4.91 2.69
CA LEU A 133 22.00 3.65 3.39
C LEU A 133 21.54 2.55 2.42
N ASN A 134 20.59 2.85 1.53
CA ASN A 134 20.10 1.93 0.52
C ASN A 134 21.18 1.48 -0.48
N LYS A 135 22.19 2.32 -0.76
CA LYS A 135 23.34 1.94 -1.60
C LYS A 135 24.22 0.91 -0.92
N ALA A 136 24.33 0.97 0.39
CA ALA A 136 25.11 0.03 1.19
C ALA A 136 24.37 -1.30 1.46
N CYS A 137 23.07 -1.36 1.20
CA CYS A 137 22.30 -2.58 1.34
C CYS A 137 22.25 -3.35 0.01
N PRO A 138 22.52 -4.67 -0.04
CA PRO A 138 22.28 -5.49 -1.20
C PRO A 138 20.78 -5.53 -1.52
N LYS A 139 20.45 -5.82 -2.78
CA LYS A 139 19.06 -6.01 -3.17
C LYS A 139 18.59 -7.40 -2.72
N ASP A 140 17.49 -7.45 -2.00
CA ASP A 140 16.79 -8.71 -1.73
C ASP A 140 16.15 -9.20 -3.03
N SER A 141 16.50 -10.42 -3.43
CA SER A 141 15.99 -11.06 -4.65
C SER A 141 14.68 -11.81 -4.41
N TYR A 142 13.96 -11.54 -3.31
CA TYR A 142 12.66 -12.15 -3.03
C TYR A 142 11.70 -11.93 -4.20
N PRO A 143 11.11 -13.00 -4.75
CA PRO A 143 10.24 -12.89 -5.92
C PRO A 143 8.92 -12.21 -5.53
N LEU A 144 8.65 -11.06 -6.16
CA LEU A 144 7.33 -10.45 -6.07
C LEU A 144 6.33 -11.19 -6.99
N PRO A 145 5.06 -11.31 -6.63
CA PRO A 145 4.05 -11.92 -7.46
C PRO A 145 3.93 -11.24 -8.82
N ARG A 146 3.60 -12.00 -9.85
CA ARG A 146 3.34 -11.44 -11.19
C ARG A 146 1.98 -10.74 -11.19
N ILE A 147 1.96 -9.44 -11.45
CA ILE A 147 0.75 -8.62 -11.43
C ILE A 147 -0.33 -9.21 -12.35
N ASN A 148 0.02 -9.66 -13.55
CA ASN A 148 -0.95 -10.25 -14.48
C ASN A 148 -1.62 -11.52 -13.89
N ALA A 149 -0.85 -12.39 -13.24
CA ALA A 149 -1.41 -13.58 -12.61
C ALA A 149 -2.37 -13.26 -11.47
N LEU A 150 -2.04 -12.23 -10.65
CA LEU A 150 -2.94 -11.75 -9.59
C LEU A 150 -4.26 -11.22 -10.16
N ILE A 151 -4.18 -10.48 -11.27
CA ILE A 151 -5.36 -9.89 -11.90
C ILE A 151 -6.20 -10.98 -12.60
N ASP A 152 -5.57 -11.90 -13.33
CA ASP A 152 -6.26 -13.01 -13.99
C ASP A 152 -7.02 -13.87 -12.98
N SER A 153 -6.47 -14.07 -11.79
CA SER A 153 -7.09 -14.85 -10.70
C SER A 153 -8.36 -14.18 -10.12
N THR A 154 -8.60 -12.89 -10.40
CA THR A 154 -9.80 -12.17 -9.93
C THR A 154 -11.00 -12.35 -10.88
N SER A 155 -10.77 -12.84 -12.10
CA SER A 155 -11.83 -13.05 -13.08
C SER A 155 -12.84 -14.10 -12.59
N GLY A 156 -14.12 -13.83 -12.82
CA GLY A 156 -15.23 -14.72 -12.41
C GLY A 156 -15.60 -14.62 -10.92
N CYS A 157 -15.00 -13.72 -10.15
CA CYS A 157 -15.41 -13.43 -8.77
C CYS A 157 -16.60 -12.46 -8.76
N GLU A 158 -17.64 -12.81 -8.02
CA GLU A 158 -18.88 -12.01 -7.94
C GLU A 158 -18.75 -10.85 -6.94
N LEU A 159 -17.93 -11.02 -5.88
CA LEU A 159 -17.78 -10.03 -4.84
C LEU A 159 -16.32 -9.91 -4.39
N MET A 160 -15.91 -8.70 -4.06
CA MET A 160 -14.54 -8.35 -3.72
C MET A 160 -14.51 -7.37 -2.54
N SER A 161 -13.45 -7.44 -1.72
CA SER A 161 -13.14 -6.45 -0.70
C SER A 161 -11.69 -6.01 -0.83
N PHE A 162 -11.48 -4.71 -0.92
CA PHE A 162 -10.16 -4.09 -1.03
C PHE A 162 -9.69 -3.68 0.35
N LEU A 163 -8.58 -4.21 0.80
CA LEU A 163 -8.01 -3.99 2.11
C LEU A 163 -6.67 -3.27 1.98
N ASP A 164 -6.42 -2.31 2.87
CA ASP A 164 -5.17 -1.54 2.93
C ASP A 164 -4.66 -1.59 4.38
N ALA A 165 -3.42 -2.00 4.60
CA ALA A 165 -2.85 -2.04 5.93
C ALA A 165 -2.59 -0.63 6.45
N PHE A 166 -2.92 -0.38 7.72
CA PHE A 166 -2.67 0.91 8.36
C PHE A 166 -1.16 1.11 8.52
N GLN A 167 -0.55 2.03 7.74
CA GLN A 167 0.89 2.26 7.77
C GLN A 167 1.70 0.95 7.68
N GLY A 168 1.36 0.06 6.74
CA GLY A 168 1.78 -1.34 6.72
C GLY A 168 3.25 -1.60 7.03
N TYR A 169 4.19 -0.82 6.46
CA TYR A 169 5.62 -0.98 6.73
C TYR A 169 5.99 -0.70 8.20
N ASN A 170 5.36 0.29 8.81
CA ASN A 170 5.63 0.65 10.20
C ASN A 170 5.10 -0.38 11.21
N GLN A 171 4.31 -1.36 10.78
CA GLN A 171 3.90 -2.48 11.62
C GLN A 171 5.02 -3.50 11.84
N ILE A 172 6.07 -3.48 11.01
CA ILE A 172 7.24 -4.36 11.13
C ILE A 172 8.36 -3.63 11.86
N ARG A 173 8.91 -4.22 12.91
CA ARG A 173 10.05 -3.65 13.63
C ARG A 173 11.35 -3.82 12.85
N LEU A 174 12.26 -2.87 13.01
CA LEU A 174 13.65 -3.04 12.65
C LEU A 174 14.34 -3.92 13.70
N VAL A 175 15.27 -4.75 13.27
CA VAL A 175 16.17 -5.42 14.21
C VAL A 175 17.01 -4.37 14.95
N ASP A 176 17.25 -4.57 16.23
CA ASP A 176 17.83 -3.54 17.10
C ASP A 176 19.17 -3.03 16.61
N GLU A 177 20.03 -3.89 16.04
CA GLU A 177 21.35 -3.54 15.51
C GLU A 177 21.28 -2.64 14.25
N ASP A 178 20.13 -2.57 13.60
CA ASP A 178 19.93 -1.77 12.39
C ASP A 178 19.19 -0.46 12.63
N GLN A 179 18.52 -0.28 13.79
CA GLN A 179 17.75 0.91 14.09
C GLN A 179 18.60 2.18 13.97
N GLU A 180 19.78 2.20 14.58
CA GLU A 180 20.70 3.35 14.59
C GLU A 180 21.14 3.77 13.19
N LYS A 181 21.22 2.81 12.24
CA LYS A 181 21.61 3.09 10.86
C LYS A 181 20.56 3.93 10.11
N THR A 182 19.32 3.98 10.61
CA THR A 182 18.23 4.79 10.05
C THR A 182 18.18 6.21 10.62
N SER A 183 19.23 6.65 11.31
CA SER A 183 19.26 7.95 11.97
C SER A 183 19.10 9.12 11.00
N PHE A 184 18.35 10.12 11.44
CA PHE A 184 18.12 11.35 10.69
C PHE A 184 18.15 12.58 11.59
N VAL A 185 18.50 13.73 10.99
CA VAL A 185 18.66 14.99 11.71
C VAL A 185 17.51 15.96 11.42
N THR A 186 17.03 16.61 12.49
CA THR A 186 16.02 17.67 12.46
C THR A 186 16.49 18.88 13.26
N ASP A 187 15.65 19.93 13.34
CA ASP A 187 15.91 21.08 14.24
C ASP A 187 15.77 20.71 15.72
N GLN A 188 15.06 19.62 16.06
CA GLN A 188 14.80 19.16 17.43
C GLN A 188 15.85 18.17 17.94
N GLY A 189 16.69 17.63 17.07
CA GLY A 189 17.68 16.63 17.43
C GLY A 189 17.87 15.55 16.36
N ILE A 190 18.50 14.49 16.77
CA ILE A 190 18.76 13.30 15.96
C ILE A 190 17.88 12.18 16.50
N PHE A 191 17.22 11.47 15.58
CA PHE A 191 16.31 10.36 15.89
C PHE A 191 16.62 9.17 14.98
N CYS A 192 16.30 7.96 15.41
CA CYS A 192 16.32 6.76 14.57
C CYS A 192 14.98 6.02 14.63
N TYR A 193 14.70 5.18 13.63
CA TYR A 193 13.46 4.40 13.58
C TYR A 193 13.58 3.11 14.38
N ASN A 194 12.54 2.79 15.16
CA ASN A 194 12.35 1.49 15.81
C ASN A 194 11.61 0.51 14.88
N VAL A 195 10.87 1.04 13.91
CA VAL A 195 10.05 0.29 12.95
C VAL A 195 10.57 0.51 11.54
N MET A 196 10.21 -0.35 10.60
CA MET A 196 10.61 -0.24 9.20
C MET A 196 9.99 0.99 8.54
N PRO A 197 10.77 2.06 8.21
CA PRO A 197 10.23 3.26 7.59
C PRO A 197 10.01 3.07 6.08
N PHE A 198 9.21 3.95 5.51
CA PHE A 198 9.16 4.11 4.06
C PHE A 198 10.51 4.59 3.51
N GLY A 199 10.87 4.11 2.33
CA GLY A 199 12.08 4.51 1.63
C GLY A 199 13.26 3.55 1.78
N LEU A 200 13.17 2.49 2.58
CA LEU A 200 14.15 1.40 2.59
C LEU A 200 14.03 0.53 1.33
N LYS A 201 15.19 0.18 0.76
CA LYS A 201 15.31 -0.55 -0.51
C LYS A 201 14.57 -1.90 -0.52
N ASN A 202 14.62 -2.63 0.58
CA ASN A 202 14.11 -3.99 0.68
C ASN A 202 12.80 -4.09 1.50
N ALA A 203 12.20 -2.95 1.88
CA ALA A 203 10.98 -2.93 2.67
C ALA A 203 9.84 -3.72 2.00
N GLY A 204 9.64 -3.54 0.68
CA GLY A 204 8.63 -4.29 -0.07
C GLY A 204 8.87 -5.80 -0.08
N ALA A 205 10.12 -6.25 -0.16
CA ALA A 205 10.45 -7.68 -0.12
C ALA A 205 10.15 -8.29 1.26
N THR A 206 10.52 -7.58 2.34
CA THR A 206 10.21 -8.03 3.72
C THR A 206 8.70 -8.09 3.94
N TYR A 207 7.97 -7.06 3.54
CA TYR A 207 6.51 -7.02 3.66
C TYR A 207 5.84 -8.15 2.87
N GLN A 208 6.23 -8.35 1.61
CA GLN A 208 5.69 -9.44 0.78
C GLN A 208 5.99 -10.82 1.39
N ARG A 209 7.17 -11.00 1.99
CA ARG A 209 7.52 -12.25 2.69
C ARG A 209 6.63 -12.48 3.90
N LEU A 210 6.34 -11.42 4.66
CA LEU A 210 5.40 -11.49 5.80
C LEU A 210 4.01 -11.91 5.34
N VAL A 211 3.41 -11.19 4.39
CA VAL A 211 2.04 -11.45 3.94
C VAL A 211 1.91 -12.80 3.24
N ASN A 212 2.93 -13.26 2.51
CA ASN A 212 2.96 -14.61 1.94
C ASN A 212 3.00 -15.69 3.03
N ASN A 213 3.66 -15.44 4.14
CA ASN A 213 3.66 -16.37 5.29
C ASN A 213 2.30 -16.36 6.00
N MET A 214 1.74 -15.18 6.26
CA MET A 214 0.44 -15.02 6.92
C MET A 214 -0.68 -15.70 6.14
N PHE A 215 -0.78 -15.43 4.85
CA PHE A 215 -1.90 -15.84 3.99
C PHE A 215 -1.57 -17.03 3.07
N ARG A 216 -0.57 -17.85 3.44
CA ARG A 216 -0.09 -18.99 2.63
C ARG A 216 -1.21 -19.87 2.08
N ASP A 217 -2.19 -20.18 2.92
CA ASP A 217 -3.28 -21.10 2.57
C ASP A 217 -4.45 -20.43 1.82
N GLN A 218 -4.45 -19.10 1.74
CA GLN A 218 -5.52 -18.28 1.16
C GLN A 218 -5.12 -17.64 -0.18
N ILE A 219 -3.84 -17.32 -0.36
CA ILE A 219 -3.33 -16.72 -1.60
C ILE A 219 -3.61 -17.65 -2.78
N GLY A 220 -4.16 -17.08 -3.87
CA GLY A 220 -4.58 -17.81 -5.05
C GLY A 220 -5.96 -18.47 -4.94
N LYS A 221 -6.58 -18.53 -3.75
CA LYS A 221 -7.94 -19.03 -3.53
C LYS A 221 -8.92 -17.87 -3.38
N ASN A 222 -9.04 -17.35 -2.18
CA ASN A 222 -9.96 -16.27 -1.82
C ASN A 222 -9.24 -14.95 -1.51
N MET A 223 -7.90 -14.91 -1.64
CA MET A 223 -7.10 -13.73 -1.37
C MET A 223 -5.97 -13.54 -2.38
N GLU A 224 -5.72 -12.29 -2.74
CA GLU A 224 -4.54 -11.87 -3.48
C GLU A 224 -3.83 -10.74 -2.72
N VAL A 225 -2.49 -10.78 -2.71
CA VAL A 225 -1.69 -9.80 -2.01
C VAL A 225 -0.50 -9.35 -2.86
N TYR A 226 -0.32 -8.05 -2.96
CA TYR A 226 0.86 -7.45 -3.56
C TYR A 226 1.33 -6.30 -2.68
N ILE A 227 2.32 -6.57 -1.84
CA ILE A 227 2.82 -5.62 -0.83
C ILE A 227 1.64 -5.10 0.02
N ASP A 228 1.37 -3.80 0.06
CA ASP A 228 0.32 -3.18 0.86
C ASP A 228 -1.11 -3.40 0.31
N ASP A 229 -1.22 -3.76 -0.98
CA ASP A 229 -2.50 -3.97 -1.66
C ASP A 229 -3.02 -5.40 -1.42
N MET A 230 -4.09 -5.54 -0.65
CA MET A 230 -4.73 -6.82 -0.33
C MET A 230 -6.15 -6.87 -0.88
N LEU A 231 -6.52 -8.01 -1.48
CA LEU A 231 -7.82 -8.23 -2.08
C LEU A 231 -8.40 -9.56 -1.59
N VAL A 232 -9.53 -9.50 -0.88
CA VAL A 232 -10.38 -10.67 -0.64
C VAL A 232 -11.38 -10.78 -1.77
N LYS A 233 -11.49 -11.96 -2.38
CA LYS A 233 -12.35 -12.24 -3.55
C LYS A 233 -13.15 -13.50 -3.33
N SER A 234 -14.40 -13.50 -3.78
CA SER A 234 -15.31 -14.62 -3.65
C SER A 234 -15.94 -14.97 -4.99
N LYS A 235 -15.87 -16.23 -5.38
CA LYS A 235 -16.52 -16.71 -6.61
C LYS A 235 -18.03 -16.62 -6.53
N ARG A 236 -18.60 -16.80 -5.32
CA ARG A 236 -20.02 -16.64 -5.01
C ARG A 236 -20.17 -15.61 -3.90
N ARG A 237 -21.06 -14.66 -4.07
CA ARG A 237 -21.29 -13.58 -3.11
C ARG A 237 -21.73 -14.07 -1.73
N GLU A 238 -22.46 -15.22 -1.66
CA GLU A 238 -22.91 -15.80 -0.41
C GLU A 238 -21.75 -16.22 0.51
N ASN A 239 -20.59 -16.57 -0.05
CA ASN A 239 -19.41 -17.00 0.69
C ASN A 239 -18.53 -15.84 1.16
N HIS A 240 -18.83 -14.60 0.74
CA HIS A 240 -17.90 -13.49 0.92
C HIS A 240 -17.63 -13.15 2.40
N THR A 241 -18.64 -13.21 3.25
CA THR A 241 -18.47 -12.99 4.69
C THR A 241 -17.58 -14.08 5.32
N GLN A 242 -17.70 -15.33 4.86
CA GLN A 242 -16.86 -16.44 5.32
C GLN A 242 -15.38 -16.26 4.86
N ASP A 243 -15.18 -15.83 3.62
CA ASP A 243 -13.84 -15.53 3.09
C ASP A 243 -13.18 -14.36 3.86
N LEU A 244 -13.96 -13.32 4.20
CA LEU A 244 -13.51 -12.22 5.06
C LEU A 244 -13.19 -12.71 6.47
N GLN A 245 -14.01 -13.58 7.06
CA GLN A 245 -13.78 -14.14 8.40
C GLN A 245 -12.44 -14.88 8.45
N ALA A 246 -12.14 -15.69 7.43
CA ALA A 246 -10.88 -16.40 7.34
C ALA A 246 -9.68 -15.42 7.24
N CYS A 247 -9.83 -14.34 6.46
CA CYS A 247 -8.81 -13.30 6.35
C CYS A 247 -8.62 -12.54 7.68
N PHE A 248 -9.71 -12.10 8.30
CA PHE A 248 -9.67 -11.32 9.54
C PHE A 248 -9.09 -12.11 10.71
N GLY A 249 -9.39 -13.41 10.80
CA GLY A 249 -8.81 -14.31 11.80
C GLY A 249 -7.27 -14.37 11.69
N ILE A 250 -6.73 -14.31 10.47
CA ILE A 250 -5.27 -14.25 10.27
C ILE A 250 -4.74 -12.87 10.66
N LEU A 251 -5.39 -11.78 10.25
CA LEU A 251 -4.99 -10.42 10.64
C LEU A 251 -4.91 -10.27 12.14
N GLN A 252 -5.93 -10.74 12.87
CA GLN A 252 -5.97 -10.73 14.34
C GLN A 252 -4.84 -11.58 14.95
N ARG A 253 -4.63 -12.78 14.43
CA ARG A 253 -3.58 -13.69 14.92
C ARG A 253 -2.18 -13.08 14.81
N PHE A 254 -1.90 -12.34 13.75
CA PHE A 254 -0.60 -11.72 13.49
C PHE A 254 -0.50 -10.28 14.01
N GLY A 255 -1.60 -9.70 14.51
CA GLY A 255 -1.64 -8.32 14.99
C GLY A 255 -1.56 -7.28 13.87
N MET A 256 -1.84 -7.68 12.60
CA MET A 256 -1.84 -6.73 11.49
C MET A 256 -3.15 -5.95 11.45
N MET A 257 -3.04 -4.62 11.44
CA MET A 257 -4.17 -3.69 11.48
C MET A 257 -4.47 -3.09 10.11
N LEU A 258 -5.76 -2.92 9.81
CA LEU A 258 -6.26 -2.31 8.57
C LEU A 258 -6.58 -0.82 8.75
N ASN A 259 -6.48 -0.07 7.65
CA ASN A 259 -6.90 1.32 7.56
C ASN A 259 -8.36 1.43 7.08
N PRO A 260 -9.33 1.70 7.96
CA PRO A 260 -10.74 1.72 7.60
C PRO A 260 -11.07 2.76 6.52
N ALA A 261 -10.40 3.90 6.51
CA ALA A 261 -10.63 4.97 5.53
C ALA A 261 -10.27 4.57 4.09
N LYS A 262 -9.38 3.60 3.92
CA LYS A 262 -8.92 3.12 2.63
C LYS A 262 -9.48 1.75 2.24
N CYS A 263 -10.04 1.00 3.18
CA CYS A 263 -10.72 -0.25 2.91
C CYS A 263 -12.09 -0.02 2.26
N THR A 264 -12.50 -0.99 1.43
CA THR A 264 -13.84 -1.01 0.83
C THR A 264 -14.30 -2.45 0.75
N PHE A 265 -15.49 -2.74 1.26
CA PHE A 265 -16.01 -4.08 1.41
C PHE A 265 -17.22 -4.35 0.51
N GLY A 266 -17.31 -5.59 0.01
CA GLY A 266 -18.50 -6.06 -0.68
C GLY A 266 -18.82 -5.29 -1.97
N VAL A 267 -17.87 -5.18 -2.89
CA VAL A 267 -18.03 -4.52 -4.20
C VAL A 267 -17.87 -5.53 -5.33
N HIS A 268 -18.54 -5.29 -6.48
CA HIS A 268 -18.47 -6.16 -7.66
C HIS A 268 -17.23 -5.92 -8.51
N GLY A 269 -16.46 -4.89 -8.20
CA GLY A 269 -15.21 -4.60 -8.90
C GLY A 269 -14.53 -3.35 -8.39
N GLY A 270 -13.29 -3.13 -8.84
CA GLY A 270 -12.53 -1.97 -8.41
C GLY A 270 -11.16 -1.87 -9.04
N LYS A 271 -10.40 -0.88 -8.59
CA LYS A 271 -9.04 -0.66 -9.06
C LYS A 271 -8.05 -1.43 -8.17
N PHE A 272 -7.39 -2.41 -8.76
CA PHE A 272 -6.35 -3.20 -8.13
C PHE A 272 -5.06 -3.14 -8.96
N LEU A 273 -3.94 -2.80 -8.34
CA LEU A 273 -2.61 -2.68 -8.99
C LEU A 273 -2.61 -1.83 -10.27
N GLY A 274 -3.50 -0.83 -10.36
CA GLY A 274 -3.60 0.06 -11.50
C GLY A 274 -4.54 -0.42 -12.62
N PHE A 275 -5.09 -1.61 -12.52
CA PHE A 275 -6.09 -2.18 -13.43
C PHE A 275 -7.49 -2.05 -12.84
N MET A 276 -8.50 -1.94 -13.70
CA MET A 276 -9.89 -2.10 -13.30
C MET A 276 -10.24 -3.57 -13.42
N ILE A 277 -10.73 -4.15 -12.32
CA ILE A 277 -11.16 -5.55 -12.25
C ILE A 277 -12.64 -5.62 -11.92
N SER A 278 -13.33 -6.55 -12.56
CA SER A 278 -14.74 -6.88 -12.32
C SER A 278 -14.94 -8.36 -12.52
N GLN A 279 -16.15 -8.85 -12.25
CA GLN A 279 -16.54 -10.23 -12.56
C GLN A 279 -16.25 -10.62 -14.02
N ARG A 280 -16.39 -9.69 -14.96
CA ARG A 280 -16.10 -9.91 -16.39
C ARG A 280 -14.62 -10.00 -16.73
N GLY A 281 -13.74 -9.72 -15.77
CA GLY A 281 -12.29 -9.70 -15.93
C GLY A 281 -11.71 -8.28 -15.88
N ILE A 282 -10.69 -8.04 -16.72
CA ILE A 282 -9.96 -6.77 -16.73
C ILE A 282 -10.69 -5.75 -17.59
N GLU A 283 -11.03 -4.62 -17.01
CA GLU A 283 -11.60 -3.48 -17.72
C GLU A 283 -10.56 -2.39 -17.94
N VAL A 284 -10.72 -1.66 -19.04
CA VAL A 284 -9.82 -0.56 -19.34
C VAL A 284 -10.18 0.66 -18.48
N ASN A 285 -9.18 1.26 -17.82
CA ASN A 285 -9.41 2.46 -17.02
C ASN A 285 -9.78 3.66 -17.90
N PRO A 286 -11.02 4.20 -17.82
CA PRO A 286 -11.47 5.30 -18.68
C PRO A 286 -10.61 6.57 -18.57
N LYS A 287 -10.04 6.82 -17.39
CA LYS A 287 -9.14 7.97 -17.18
C LYS A 287 -7.83 7.82 -17.94
N LYS A 288 -7.29 6.60 -18.04
CA LYS A 288 -6.07 6.31 -18.82
C LYS A 288 -6.35 6.42 -20.32
N ILE A 289 -7.50 5.93 -20.78
CA ILE A 289 -7.91 6.11 -22.19
C ILE A 289 -8.02 7.58 -22.53
N LYS A 290 -8.74 8.38 -21.72
CA LYS A 290 -8.86 9.83 -21.93
C LYS A 290 -7.51 10.53 -21.94
N ALA A 291 -6.56 10.12 -21.10
CA ALA A 291 -5.21 10.66 -21.09
C ALA A 291 -4.45 10.34 -22.39
N ILE A 292 -4.55 9.10 -22.88
CA ILE A 292 -3.91 8.66 -24.13
C ILE A 292 -4.52 9.40 -25.34
N LEU A 293 -5.85 9.51 -25.40
CA LEU A 293 -6.54 10.22 -26.48
C LEU A 293 -6.23 11.73 -26.52
N LYS A 294 -5.86 12.32 -25.38
CA LYS A 294 -5.42 13.72 -25.27
C LYS A 294 -3.93 13.92 -25.55
N MET A 295 -3.14 12.84 -25.67
CA MET A 295 -1.73 12.96 -26.01
C MET A 295 -1.57 13.41 -27.47
N GLN A 296 -0.88 14.52 -27.66
CA GLN A 296 -0.49 14.95 -29.03
C GLN A 296 0.50 13.95 -29.62
N PRO A 297 0.39 13.63 -30.92
CA PRO A 297 1.37 12.78 -31.56
C PRO A 297 2.77 13.37 -31.42
N PRO A 298 3.80 12.55 -31.19
CA PRO A 298 5.17 13.03 -30.98
C PRO A 298 5.65 13.80 -32.22
N GLN A 299 5.82 15.10 -32.06
CA GLN A 299 6.42 15.96 -33.09
C GLN A 299 7.93 15.79 -33.04
N LYS A 300 8.49 14.93 -33.91
CA LYS A 300 9.93 14.65 -34.16
C LYS A 300 10.68 13.84 -33.12
N ARG A 301 11.44 12.87 -33.61
CA ARG A 301 12.53 12.16 -32.94
C ARG A 301 13.71 13.10 -32.71
N SER A 302 13.74 13.83 -31.60
CA SER A 302 14.96 14.41 -31.07
C SER A 302 14.90 14.39 -29.55
N GLY A 303 15.70 13.51 -29.00
CA GLY A 303 16.24 13.37 -27.67
C GLY A 303 15.65 14.22 -26.53
N SER A 304 14.61 13.73 -25.87
CA SER A 304 14.21 14.26 -24.57
C SER A 304 13.92 13.10 -23.61
N PRO A 305 14.62 13.03 -22.46
CA PRO A 305 14.47 11.94 -21.49
C PRO A 305 13.09 11.84 -20.82
N LYS A 306 12.22 12.82 -21.05
CA LYS A 306 10.86 12.89 -20.45
C LYS A 306 9.84 11.93 -21.09
N VAL A 307 10.13 11.41 -22.27
CA VAL A 307 9.19 10.53 -23.00
C VAL A 307 9.35 9.08 -22.53
N ASP A 308 10.56 8.67 -22.16
CA ASP A 308 10.81 7.29 -21.71
C ASP A 308 10.14 6.97 -20.37
N GLY A 309 10.01 7.93 -19.45
CA GLY A 309 9.29 7.75 -18.19
C GLY A 309 7.77 7.55 -18.38
N ALA A 310 7.17 8.21 -19.35
CA ALA A 310 5.74 8.07 -19.68
C ALA A 310 5.46 6.76 -20.44
N PHE A 311 6.35 6.36 -21.38
CA PHE A 311 6.22 5.11 -22.11
C PHE A 311 6.57 3.86 -21.27
N GLY A 312 7.45 3.96 -20.31
CA GLY A 312 7.77 2.87 -19.38
C GLY A 312 6.56 2.41 -18.56
N SER A 313 5.70 3.34 -18.17
CA SER A 313 4.44 3.03 -17.45
C SER A 313 3.27 2.60 -18.37
N ILE A 314 3.39 2.81 -19.68
CA ILE A 314 2.32 2.55 -20.66
C ILE A 314 2.60 1.26 -21.47
N LYS A 315 3.86 0.80 -21.55
CA LYS A 315 4.24 -0.40 -22.31
C LYS A 315 3.37 -1.66 -22.02
N PRO A 316 3.07 -2.01 -20.77
CA PRO A 316 2.19 -3.15 -20.49
C PRO A 316 0.76 -2.93 -20.98
N PHE A 317 0.30 -1.67 -20.96
CA PHE A 317 -1.04 -1.28 -21.36
C PHE A 317 -1.25 -1.31 -22.89
N TYR A 318 -0.26 -0.85 -23.67
CA TYR A 318 -0.32 -0.89 -25.14
C TYR A 318 -0.41 -2.32 -25.68
N LEU A 319 0.36 -3.25 -25.09
CA LEU A 319 0.32 -4.66 -25.49
C LEU A 319 -1.04 -5.32 -25.16
N THR A 320 -1.68 -4.92 -24.06
CA THR A 320 -2.99 -5.44 -23.66
C THR A 320 -4.11 -4.85 -24.54
N VAL A 321 -4.07 -3.54 -24.84
CA VAL A 321 -5.07 -2.87 -25.72
C VAL A 321 -4.96 -3.37 -27.16
N ILE A 322 -3.75 -3.60 -27.67
CA ILE A 322 -3.56 -4.18 -29.03
C ILE A 322 -4.05 -5.63 -29.10
N ARG A 323 -3.81 -6.45 -28.06
CA ARG A 323 -4.33 -7.81 -28.00
C ARG A 323 -5.85 -7.88 -27.91
N GLN A 324 -6.47 -7.02 -27.08
CA GLN A 324 -7.94 -6.95 -26.97
C GLN A 324 -8.60 -6.24 -28.16
N GLY A 325 -7.97 -5.22 -28.73
CA GLY A 325 -8.45 -4.52 -29.94
C GLY A 325 -8.41 -5.40 -31.19
N ALA A 326 -7.46 -6.33 -31.31
CA ALA A 326 -7.41 -7.26 -32.42
C ALA A 326 -8.60 -8.22 -32.46
N HIS A 327 -9.18 -8.58 -31.31
CA HIS A 327 -10.41 -9.39 -31.26
C HIS A 327 -11.69 -8.60 -31.55
N ILE A 328 -11.73 -7.30 -31.29
CA ILE A 328 -12.88 -6.43 -31.57
C ILE A 328 -12.95 -6.07 -33.06
N PHE A 329 -11.81 -5.96 -33.75
CA PHE A 329 -11.77 -5.62 -35.18
C PHE A 329 -12.00 -6.83 -36.09
N GLN A 330 -11.92 -8.08 -35.62
CA GLN A 330 -12.31 -9.25 -36.41
C GLN A 330 -13.83 -9.47 -36.44
N GLY A 331 -14.61 -8.90 -35.52
CA GLY A 331 -16.08 -8.98 -35.50
C GLY A 331 -16.84 -7.94 -36.32
N VAL A 332 -16.16 -6.98 -36.96
CA VAL A 332 -16.80 -5.87 -37.70
C VAL A 332 -16.61 -6.01 -39.23
N LYS A 333 -16.06 -7.11 -39.73
CA LYS A 333 -15.87 -7.34 -41.17
C LYS A 333 -16.84 -8.33 -41.80
N GLU A 334 -17.88 -8.78 -41.10
CA GLU A 334 -18.96 -9.56 -41.73
C GLU A 334 -20.31 -9.03 -41.22
N ASN A 335 -20.77 -7.95 -41.85
CA ASN A 335 -22.17 -7.67 -42.21
C ASN A 335 -22.24 -6.45 -43.12
#